data_c11ae2dbcfd06c2382cd50b51823767d
#
_entry.id   c11ae2dbcfd06c2382cd50b51823767d
#
_cell.length_a   1.000
_cell.length_b   1.000
_cell.length_c   1.000
_cell.angle_alpha   90.00
_cell.angle_beta   90.00
_cell.angle_gamma   90.00
#
_symmetry.space_group_name_H-M   'P 1'
#
loop_
_entity.id
_entity.type
_entity.pdbx_description
1 polymer ?
#
loop_
_entity_poly.entity_id
_entity_poly.type
_entity_poly.pdbx_seq_one_letter_code
_entity_poly.pdbx_strand_id
1 'polypeptide(L)'
;MSSGPARHRVARAMLALVVMCVMSPGWLQMANARNGFSIKGRANGLLPGVSEDLVIAIRNPYDFTIVVHGVEVVPGDASDHCRARNLISPGLTRNVRVKPNSLLKVTAPIKLRARAPRGCQGATFPLSFDGSATRS
;
A
#
# COMPACT_ATOMS: atom_id res chain seq x y z
N MET A 1 -57.59 65.30 9.47
CA MET A 1 -58.16 64.87 8.19
C MET A 1 -57.04 64.52 7.28
N SER A 2 -57.15 63.42 6.63
CA SER A 2 -56.31 62.89 5.60
C SER A 2 -55.37 61.76 6.02
N SER A 3 -55.89 60.60 5.74
CA SER A 3 -55.25 59.32 5.89
C SER A 3 -54.27 59.05 4.77
N GLY A 4 -53.03 58.71 5.07
CA GLY A 4 -52.08 58.20 4.09
C GLY A 4 -51.81 56.73 4.32
N PRO A 5 -51.84 55.90 3.30
CA PRO A 5 -51.71 54.44 3.47
C PRO A 5 -50.28 54.02 3.68
N ALA A 6 -50.12 53.13 4.63
CA ALA A 6 -48.87 52.42 4.92
C ALA A 6 -48.44 51.51 3.74
N ARG A 7 -47.27 51.80 3.19
CA ARG A 7 -46.63 50.89 2.20
C ARG A 7 -45.87 49.78 2.93
N HIS A 8 -46.42 48.57 2.90
CA HIS A 8 -45.74 47.36 3.30
C HIS A 8 -44.60 47.05 2.31
N ARG A 9 -43.38 47.26 2.73
CA ARG A 9 -42.19 46.78 2.03
C ARG A 9 -42.01 45.31 2.35
N VAL A 10 -42.39 44.46 1.39
CA VAL A 10 -42.08 43.03 1.44
C VAL A 10 -40.58 42.88 1.24
N ALA A 11 -39.89 42.54 2.32
CA ALA A 11 -38.50 42.15 2.25
C ALA A 11 -38.41 40.74 1.63
N ARG A 12 -37.93 40.66 0.41
CA ARG A 12 -37.57 39.43 -0.24
C ARG A 12 -36.29 38.91 0.44
N ALA A 13 -36.45 37.94 1.31
CA ALA A 13 -35.33 37.15 1.82
C ALA A 13 -34.85 36.26 0.68
N MET A 14 -33.71 36.57 0.07
CA MET A 14 -32.98 35.68 -0.79
C MET A 14 -32.34 34.59 0.07
N LEU A 15 -32.92 33.39 0.01
CA LEU A 15 -32.30 32.20 0.55
C LEU A 15 -31.14 31.84 -0.40
N ALA A 16 -29.92 32.21 0.00
CA ALA A 16 -28.72 31.71 -0.67
C ALA A 16 -28.53 30.25 -0.26
N LEU A 17 -28.88 29.34 -1.17
CA LEU A 17 -28.55 27.93 -1.06
C LEU A 17 -27.04 27.78 -1.27
N VAL A 18 -26.30 27.69 -0.16
CA VAL A 18 -24.91 27.28 -0.19
C VAL A 18 -24.89 25.79 -0.46
N VAL A 19 -24.71 25.41 -1.72
CA VAL A 19 -24.38 24.04 -2.11
C VAL A 19 -22.97 23.78 -1.64
N MET A 20 -22.81 23.21 -0.45
CA MET A 20 -21.55 22.60 -0.03
C MET A 20 -21.29 21.38 -0.93
N CYS A 21 -20.48 21.57 -1.97
CA CYS A 21 -19.81 20.48 -2.66
C CYS A 21 -18.93 19.77 -1.62
N VAL A 22 -19.44 18.70 -1.03
CA VAL A 22 -18.63 17.73 -0.29
C VAL A 22 -17.73 17.07 -1.34
N MET A 23 -16.52 17.59 -1.51
CA MET A 23 -15.49 16.93 -2.29
C MET A 23 -15.09 15.66 -1.52
N SER A 24 -15.70 14.56 -1.91
CA SER A 24 -15.27 13.23 -1.46
C SER A 24 -13.82 13.04 -1.88
N PRO A 25 -12.91 12.61 -0.99
CA PRO A 25 -11.49 12.38 -1.33
C PRO A 25 -11.32 11.06 -2.11
N GLY A 26 -12.12 10.88 -3.18
CA GLY A 26 -12.02 9.70 -4.04
C GLY A 26 -10.78 9.65 -4.95
N TRP A 27 -10.04 10.73 -5.03
CA TRP A 27 -8.86 10.82 -5.90
C TRP A 27 -7.56 10.29 -5.27
N LEU A 28 -7.53 10.10 -3.94
CA LEU A 28 -6.39 9.51 -3.23
C LEU A 28 -6.28 7.99 -3.38
N GLN A 29 -7.32 7.32 -3.90
CA GLN A 29 -7.30 5.86 -4.11
C GLN A 29 -6.75 5.45 -5.48
N MET A 30 -6.48 6.37 -6.38
CA MET A 30 -5.99 6.04 -7.74
C MET A 30 -4.50 5.68 -7.80
N ALA A 31 -3.71 5.90 -6.74
CA ALA A 31 -2.27 5.59 -6.74
C ALA A 31 -1.97 4.07 -6.67
N ASN A 32 -2.91 3.24 -6.19
CA ASN A 32 -2.76 1.79 -6.09
C ASN A 32 -3.46 0.98 -7.20
N ALA A 33 -4.14 1.65 -8.13
CA ALA A 33 -4.91 0.99 -9.19
C ALA A 33 -4.05 0.55 -10.40
N ARG A 34 -2.74 0.86 -10.43
CA ARG A 34 -1.89 0.52 -11.57
C ARG A 34 -1.48 -0.95 -11.63
N ASN A 35 -1.51 -1.65 -10.50
CA ASN A 35 -1.21 -3.08 -10.45
C ASN A 35 -2.35 -3.76 -9.67
N GLY A 36 -3.43 -4.11 -10.31
CA GLY A 36 -4.62 -4.71 -9.69
C GLY A 36 -4.36 -6.05 -8.95
N PHE A 37 -3.13 -6.56 -8.95
CA PHE A 37 -2.67 -7.66 -8.09
C PHE A 37 -2.04 -7.11 -6.81
N SER A 38 -2.05 -7.90 -5.75
CA SER A 38 -1.46 -7.51 -4.47
C SER A 38 -0.34 -8.46 -4.07
N ILE A 39 0.71 -7.89 -3.45
CA ILE A 39 1.86 -8.63 -2.92
C ILE A 39 1.94 -8.34 -1.42
N LYS A 40 2.10 -9.40 -0.61
CA LYS A 40 2.23 -9.29 0.84
C LYS A 40 3.32 -10.25 1.34
N GLY A 41 4.02 -9.84 2.40
CA GLY A 41 5.00 -10.65 3.10
C GLY A 41 5.30 -10.06 4.46
N ARG A 42 6.00 -10.80 5.31
CA ARG A 42 6.37 -10.36 6.64
C ARG A 42 7.73 -10.93 7.01
N ALA A 43 8.60 -10.08 7.54
CA ALA A 43 9.91 -10.46 8.07
C ALA A 43 9.96 -10.17 9.58
N ASN A 44 10.07 -11.19 10.38
CA ASN A 44 10.15 -11.11 11.82
C ASN A 44 11.06 -12.21 12.35
N GLY A 45 11.59 -12.02 13.57
CA GLY A 45 12.37 -13.02 14.27
C GLY A 45 13.75 -13.32 13.66
N LEU A 46 14.25 -12.48 12.75
CA LEU A 46 15.51 -12.71 12.07
C LEU A 46 16.70 -12.64 13.02
N LEU A 47 17.67 -13.53 12.82
CA LEU A 47 18.95 -13.53 13.54
C LEU A 47 20.05 -12.95 12.66
N PRO A 48 21.01 -12.16 13.26
CA PRO A 48 22.12 -11.61 12.54
C PRO A 48 22.97 -12.68 11.83
N GLY A 49 23.23 -12.47 10.55
CA GLY A 49 24.04 -13.38 9.75
C GLY A 49 23.34 -14.63 9.22
N VAL A 50 22.14 -14.92 9.69
CA VAL A 50 21.35 -16.10 9.26
C VAL A 50 20.46 -15.70 8.07
N SER A 51 20.44 -16.54 7.04
CA SER A 51 19.53 -16.39 5.89
C SER A 51 18.29 -17.22 6.15
N GLU A 52 17.13 -16.61 5.92
CA GLU A 52 15.82 -17.24 6.07
C GLU A 52 14.98 -17.06 4.81
N ASP A 53 13.89 -17.80 4.72
CA ASP A 53 12.94 -17.71 3.61
C ASP A 53 11.81 -16.73 3.95
N LEU A 54 11.74 -15.63 3.22
CA LEU A 54 10.60 -14.72 3.22
C LEU A 54 9.49 -15.31 2.35
N VAL A 55 8.36 -15.61 2.95
CA VAL A 55 7.16 -16.01 2.19
C VAL A 55 6.48 -14.78 1.63
N ILE A 56 6.39 -14.74 0.31
CA ILE A 56 5.72 -13.69 -0.46
C ILE A 56 4.41 -14.26 -1.00
N ALA A 57 3.29 -13.66 -0.66
CA ALA A 57 1.96 -14.03 -1.14
C ALA A 57 1.53 -13.06 -2.24
N ILE A 58 1.30 -13.57 -3.44
CA ILE A 58 0.88 -12.82 -4.63
C ILE A 58 -0.55 -13.21 -4.95
N ARG A 59 -1.48 -12.27 -4.89
CA ARG A 59 -2.88 -12.48 -5.23
C ARG A 59 -3.18 -11.90 -6.61
N ASN A 60 -3.71 -12.76 -7.49
CA ASN A 60 -4.26 -12.36 -8.78
C ASN A 60 -5.79 -12.25 -8.66
N PRO A 61 -6.38 -11.04 -8.70
CA PRO A 61 -7.82 -10.85 -8.64
C PRO A 61 -8.52 -10.97 -10.01
N TYR A 62 -7.72 -11.08 -11.08
CA TYR A 62 -8.26 -11.12 -12.44
C TYR A 62 -8.75 -12.52 -12.82
N ASP A 63 -9.63 -12.61 -13.81
CA ASP A 63 -10.15 -13.83 -14.42
C ASP A 63 -9.20 -14.46 -15.47
N PHE A 64 -8.01 -13.89 -15.64
CA PHE A 64 -6.94 -14.38 -16.52
C PHE A 64 -5.64 -14.59 -15.75
N THR A 65 -4.77 -15.43 -16.31
CA THR A 65 -3.42 -15.66 -15.77
C THR A 65 -2.55 -14.42 -15.93
N ILE A 66 -1.78 -14.08 -14.91
CA ILE A 66 -0.74 -13.06 -14.97
C ILE A 66 0.65 -13.66 -14.81
N VAL A 67 1.65 -13.04 -15.43
CA VAL A 67 3.06 -13.31 -15.20
C VAL A 67 3.66 -12.14 -14.45
N VAL A 68 4.09 -12.38 -13.21
CA VAL A 68 4.79 -11.39 -12.39
C VAL A 68 6.28 -11.47 -12.71
N HIS A 69 6.87 -10.32 -13.10
CA HIS A 69 8.26 -10.21 -13.55
C HIS A 69 9.18 -9.80 -12.40
N GLY A 70 9.33 -10.70 -11.44
CA GLY A 70 10.08 -10.41 -10.23
C GLY A 70 9.29 -9.60 -9.20
N VAL A 71 9.83 -9.53 -8.00
CA VAL A 71 9.29 -8.74 -6.90
C VAL A 71 10.47 -8.14 -6.14
N GLU A 72 10.56 -6.83 -6.10
CA GLU A 72 11.49 -6.12 -5.24
C GLU A 72 10.92 -6.05 -3.83
N VAL A 73 11.77 -6.27 -2.84
CA VAL A 73 11.45 -6.14 -1.42
C VAL A 73 12.10 -4.88 -0.89
N VAL A 74 11.29 -3.91 -0.48
CA VAL A 74 11.77 -2.64 0.07
C VAL A 74 11.48 -2.63 1.57
N PRO A 75 12.52 -2.83 2.42
CA PRO A 75 12.34 -2.77 3.85
C PRO A 75 12.21 -1.32 4.35
N GLY A 76 11.34 -1.13 5.33
CA GLY A 76 11.32 0.07 6.16
C GLY A 76 12.10 -0.14 7.46
N ASP A 77 12.32 0.94 8.20
CA ASP A 77 12.98 0.87 9.51
C ASP A 77 12.10 0.12 10.50
N ALA A 78 12.68 -0.85 11.21
CA ALA A 78 11.97 -1.56 12.27
C ALA A 78 11.86 -0.69 13.54
N SER A 79 12.88 0.13 13.80
CA SER A 79 12.93 1.11 14.89
C SER A 79 14.09 2.08 14.67
N ASP A 80 14.21 3.09 15.55
CA ASP A 80 15.35 4.01 15.55
C ASP A 80 16.69 3.31 15.78
N HIS A 81 16.67 2.16 16.46
CA HIS A 81 17.85 1.34 16.73
C HIS A 81 18.06 0.23 15.70
N CYS A 82 17.10 0.04 14.78
CA CYS A 82 17.18 -0.96 13.72
C CYS A 82 16.66 -0.42 12.40
N ARG A 83 17.57 0.13 11.60
CA ARG A 83 17.29 0.74 10.31
C ARG A 83 17.17 -0.31 9.20
N ALA A 84 16.39 0.00 8.19
CA ALA A 84 16.13 -0.82 7.00
C ALA A 84 17.40 -1.38 6.34
N ARG A 85 18.49 -0.59 6.31
CA ARG A 85 19.79 -0.99 5.73
C ARG A 85 20.40 -2.25 6.36
N ASN A 86 19.94 -2.68 7.53
CA ASN A 86 20.40 -3.90 8.17
C ASN A 86 19.73 -5.15 7.60
N LEU A 87 18.64 -4.99 6.86
CA LEU A 87 17.94 -6.09 6.19
C LEU A 87 18.38 -6.16 4.72
N ILE A 88 18.68 -7.36 4.26
CA ILE A 88 19.07 -7.64 2.88
C ILE A 88 18.07 -8.66 2.33
N SER A 89 17.45 -8.33 1.22
CA SER A 89 16.66 -9.26 0.41
C SER A 89 16.84 -8.92 -1.05
N PRO A 90 17.28 -9.87 -1.89
CA PRO A 90 17.30 -9.67 -3.34
C PRO A 90 15.91 -9.70 -3.96
N GLY A 91 14.88 -10.00 -3.15
CA GLY A 91 13.53 -10.19 -3.64
C GLY A 91 13.38 -11.46 -4.47
N LEU A 92 12.35 -11.48 -5.32
CA LEU A 92 12.08 -12.56 -6.25
C LEU A 92 12.61 -12.16 -7.63
N THR A 93 13.68 -12.80 -8.07
CA THR A 93 14.38 -12.45 -9.34
C THR A 93 13.88 -13.22 -10.56
N ARG A 94 12.94 -14.15 -10.37
CA ARG A 94 12.36 -14.97 -11.43
C ARG A 94 10.92 -14.61 -11.73
N ASN A 95 10.48 -14.90 -12.96
CA ASN A 95 9.09 -14.75 -13.34
C ASN A 95 8.24 -15.87 -12.70
N VAL A 96 7.04 -15.51 -12.25
CA VAL A 96 6.07 -16.47 -11.70
C VAL A 96 4.70 -16.26 -12.33
N ARG A 97 4.04 -17.37 -12.63
CA ARG A 97 2.66 -17.38 -13.15
C ARG A 97 1.68 -17.50 -11.99
N VAL A 98 0.69 -16.63 -11.98
CA VAL A 98 -0.40 -16.68 -11.01
C VAL A 98 -1.71 -16.90 -11.75
N LYS A 99 -2.37 -18.02 -11.45
CA LYS A 99 -3.64 -18.42 -12.07
C LYS A 99 -4.75 -17.40 -11.80
N PRO A 100 -5.82 -17.40 -12.60
CA PRO A 100 -6.98 -16.54 -12.37
C PRO A 100 -7.53 -16.72 -10.95
N ASN A 101 -7.95 -15.60 -10.34
CA ASN A 101 -8.62 -15.58 -9.03
C ASN A 101 -7.90 -16.37 -7.93
N SER A 102 -6.57 -16.45 -7.98
CA SER A 102 -5.77 -17.30 -7.09
C SER A 102 -4.74 -16.54 -6.29
N LEU A 103 -4.26 -17.20 -5.24
CA LEU A 103 -3.15 -16.78 -4.40
C LEU A 103 -1.98 -17.73 -4.62
N LEU A 104 -0.82 -17.18 -4.99
CA LEU A 104 0.43 -17.93 -5.09
C LEU A 104 1.35 -17.52 -3.95
N LYS A 105 1.91 -18.49 -3.23
CA LYS A 105 2.97 -18.26 -2.25
C LYS A 105 4.30 -18.69 -2.87
N VAL A 106 5.28 -17.80 -2.80
CA VAL A 106 6.66 -18.03 -3.24
C VAL A 106 7.62 -17.62 -2.13
N THR A 107 8.84 -18.13 -2.16
CA THR A 107 9.87 -17.76 -1.20
C THR A 107 10.98 -16.96 -1.87
N ALA A 108 11.52 -15.99 -1.12
CA ALA A 108 12.71 -15.24 -1.48
C ALA A 108 13.66 -15.20 -0.27
N PRO A 109 14.98 -15.25 -0.48
CA PRO A 109 15.91 -15.19 0.64
C PRO A 109 15.87 -13.80 1.30
N ILE A 110 15.94 -13.80 2.64
CA ILE A 110 16.05 -12.62 3.46
C ILE A 110 17.11 -12.84 4.52
N LYS A 111 17.86 -11.80 4.83
CA LYS A 111 18.97 -11.89 5.79
C LYS A 111 19.14 -10.60 6.57
N LEU A 112 19.28 -10.73 7.87
CA LEU A 112 19.79 -9.66 8.72
C LEU A 112 21.31 -9.62 8.64
N ARG A 113 21.91 -8.43 8.47
CA ARG A 113 23.38 -8.30 8.41
C ARG A 113 24.02 -8.89 9.68
N ALA A 114 25.15 -9.57 9.54
CA ALA A 114 25.86 -10.17 10.67
C ALA A 114 26.28 -9.14 11.73
N ARG A 115 26.56 -7.90 11.32
CA ARG A 115 26.92 -6.77 12.19
C ARG A 115 25.72 -5.86 12.51
N ALA A 116 24.50 -6.35 12.35
CA ALA A 116 23.33 -5.58 12.73
C ALA A 116 23.33 -5.27 14.23
N PRO A 117 22.90 -4.07 14.64
CA PRO A 117 22.79 -3.72 16.05
C PRO A 117 21.91 -4.72 16.83
N ARG A 118 22.16 -4.85 18.13
CA ARG A 118 21.37 -5.75 19.00
C ARG A 118 19.86 -5.45 18.96
N GLY A 119 19.50 -4.20 18.79
CA GLY A 119 18.09 -3.79 18.61
C GLY A 119 17.40 -4.37 17.38
N CYS A 120 18.15 -4.98 16.45
CA CYS A 120 17.60 -5.66 15.28
C CYS A 120 17.25 -7.14 15.53
N GLN A 121 17.73 -7.73 16.62
CA GLN A 121 17.42 -9.13 16.93
C GLN A 121 15.94 -9.28 17.25
N GLY A 122 15.26 -10.18 16.54
CA GLY A 122 13.83 -10.40 16.70
C GLY A 122 12.93 -9.23 16.26
N ALA A 123 13.50 -8.18 15.67
CA ALA A 123 12.72 -7.04 15.19
C ALA A 123 11.80 -7.43 14.03
N THR A 124 10.67 -6.75 13.93
CA THR A 124 9.74 -6.86 12.80
C THR A 124 9.99 -5.68 11.86
N PHE A 125 10.37 -5.99 10.63
CA PHE A 125 10.57 -4.98 9.59
C PHE A 125 9.28 -4.78 8.81
N PRO A 126 8.80 -3.54 8.65
CA PRO A 126 7.77 -3.24 7.67
C PRO A 126 8.36 -3.45 6.27
N LEU A 127 7.63 -4.20 5.43
CA LEU A 127 8.06 -4.48 4.07
C LEU A 127 7.07 -3.88 3.08
N SER A 128 7.59 -3.19 2.09
CA SER A 128 6.88 -2.83 0.87
C SER A 128 7.38 -3.70 -0.28
N PHE A 129 6.51 -3.95 -1.23
CA PHE A 129 6.80 -4.80 -2.37
C PHE A 129 6.50 -4.04 -3.65
N ASP A 130 7.44 -4.07 -4.58
CA ASP A 130 7.25 -3.55 -5.92
C ASP A 130 7.42 -4.68 -6.94
N GLY A 131 6.54 -4.72 -7.94
CA GLY A 131 6.55 -5.74 -8.95
C GLY A 131 5.66 -5.38 -10.12
N SER A 132 6.04 -5.83 -11.30
CA SER A 132 5.25 -5.67 -12.52
C SER A 132 4.66 -6.99 -12.96
N ALA A 133 3.50 -6.93 -13.60
CA ALA A 133 2.86 -8.11 -14.15
C ALA A 133 2.30 -7.84 -15.55
N THR A 134 2.32 -8.87 -16.38
CA THR A 134 1.69 -8.87 -17.70
C THR A 134 0.64 -9.97 -17.77
N ARG A 135 -0.36 -9.78 -18.62
CA ARG A 135 -1.31 -10.83 -18.98
C ARG A 135 -0.59 -11.92 -19.77
N SER A 136 -0.85 -13.16 -19.43
CA SER A 136 -0.32 -14.34 -20.15
C SER A 136 -1.36 -14.85 -21.15
#